data_619dd9901388ab50cf059cc277e8b3ed
#
_entry.id   619dd9901388ab50cf059cc277e8b3ed
#
_cell.length_a   1.000
_cell.length_b   1.000
_cell.length_c   1.000
_cell.angle_alpha   90.00
_cell.angle_beta   90.00
_cell.angle_gamma   90.00
#
_symmetry.space_group_name_H-M   'P 1'
#
loop_
_entity.id
_entity.type
_entity.pdbx_description
1 polymer ?
#
loop_
_entity_poly.entity_id
_entity_poly.type
_entity_poly.pdbx_seq_one_letter_code
_entity_poly.pdbx_strand_id
1 'polypeptide(L)'
;MFPDFLQDLLPDSWFNAIRGLFGSSLTDDMIMQSVTDASDFFHIDEPFGVAESDTIGVYPLNPYTVNDDILVFSYDQFMEMGITEQDGLDMVVTHEMAHRALQGMDTGFNSLQEELCCDFFAGVRAGLNGMDVSQFENALADTMECDTHPGGAYRVEAIEAGVEYAKAYFGEFGAAPKFSDCMKHFNEIEVNELKGFMSRDQITLTPEESFAYPSFGCTRK
;
A
#
# COMPACT_ATOMS: atom_id res chain seq x y z
N MET A 1 24.51 2.65 1.28
CA MET A 1 24.24 2.65 2.74
C MET A 1 25.06 3.79 3.34
N PHE A 2 24.38 4.86 3.78
CA PHE A 2 25.07 5.94 4.52
C PHE A 2 25.29 5.47 5.95
N PRO A 3 26.45 5.75 6.54
CA PRO A 3 26.68 5.40 7.95
C PRO A 3 25.75 6.20 8.88
N ASP A 4 25.11 5.50 9.83
CA ASP A 4 24.10 6.06 10.76
C ASP A 4 24.59 7.31 11.51
N PHE A 5 25.91 7.46 11.74
CA PHE A 5 26.46 8.63 12.42
C PHE A 5 26.34 9.95 11.64
N LEU A 6 26.08 9.91 10.34
CA LEU A 6 25.88 11.13 9.54
C LEU A 6 24.44 11.66 9.63
N GLN A 7 23.48 10.82 10.01
CA GLN A 7 22.08 11.23 10.20
C GLN A 7 21.93 12.23 11.33
N ASP A 8 22.68 12.07 12.41
CA ASP A 8 22.64 12.97 13.58
C ASP A 8 23.38 14.30 13.38
N LEU A 9 24.15 14.45 12.31
CA LEU A 9 25.06 15.60 12.10
C LEU A 9 24.60 16.57 11.01
N LEU A 10 23.67 16.19 10.14
CA LEU A 10 23.25 17.02 9.02
C LEU A 10 21.78 17.46 9.18
N PRO A 11 21.43 18.71 8.86
CA PRO A 11 20.04 19.13 8.78
C PRO A 11 19.28 18.30 7.75
N ASP A 12 17.99 18.00 8.00
CA ASP A 12 17.11 17.21 7.12
C ASP A 12 17.12 17.72 5.67
N SER A 13 17.23 19.06 5.48
CA SER A 13 17.34 19.66 4.15
C SER A 13 18.60 19.22 3.37
N TRP A 14 19.68 18.88 4.05
CA TRP A 14 20.90 18.36 3.45
C TRP A 14 20.78 16.87 3.10
N PHE A 15 20.07 16.11 3.93
CA PHE A 15 19.73 14.71 3.63
C PHE A 15 18.90 14.61 2.36
N ASN A 16 17.85 15.42 2.24
CA ASN A 16 17.01 15.46 1.05
C ASN A 16 17.78 15.88 -0.20
N ALA A 17 18.72 16.85 -0.07
CA ALA A 17 19.58 17.26 -1.18
C ALA A 17 20.57 16.16 -1.60
N ILE A 18 21.11 15.40 -0.65
CA ILE A 18 22.01 14.27 -0.92
C ILE A 18 21.26 13.11 -1.54
N ARG A 19 20.06 12.78 -1.06
CA ARG A 19 19.17 11.77 -1.67
C ARG A 19 18.82 12.11 -3.11
N GLY A 20 18.47 13.37 -3.40
CA GLY A 20 18.23 13.83 -4.77
C GLY A 20 19.44 13.69 -5.71
N LEU A 21 20.68 13.69 -5.18
CA LEU A 21 21.90 13.41 -5.95
C LEU A 21 22.08 11.92 -6.27
N PHE A 22 21.46 11.03 -5.50
CA PHE A 22 21.54 9.59 -5.68
C PHE A 22 20.29 8.97 -6.34
N GLY A 23 19.34 9.78 -6.79
CA GLY A 23 18.25 9.36 -7.67
C GLY A 23 16.86 9.24 -7.06
N SER A 24 16.67 9.45 -5.74
CA SER A 24 15.31 9.56 -5.19
C SER A 24 14.83 11.01 -5.23
N SER A 25 13.71 11.26 -5.89
CA SER A 25 13.00 12.53 -5.86
C SER A 25 12.01 12.63 -4.69
N LEU A 26 11.77 11.52 -3.97
CA LEU A 26 10.86 11.46 -2.84
C LEU A 26 11.41 12.19 -1.62
N THR A 27 10.55 12.88 -0.90
CA THR A 27 10.86 13.66 0.30
C THR A 27 9.93 13.28 1.45
N ASP A 28 10.35 13.60 2.69
CA ASP A 28 9.51 13.40 3.88
C ASP A 28 8.17 14.14 3.75
N ASP A 29 8.17 15.35 3.19
CA ASP A 29 6.93 16.12 2.97
C ASP A 29 5.98 15.40 2.01
N MET A 30 6.49 14.74 0.96
CA MET A 30 5.68 13.94 0.04
C MET A 30 5.06 12.73 0.75
N ILE A 31 5.83 12.04 1.60
CA ILE A 31 5.32 10.90 2.37
C ILE A 31 4.24 11.35 3.34
N MET A 32 4.47 12.44 4.09
CA MET A 32 3.47 12.98 5.02
C MET A 32 2.20 13.42 4.29
N GLN A 33 2.31 14.03 3.12
CA GLN A 33 1.16 14.40 2.31
C GLN A 33 0.38 13.16 1.86
N SER A 34 1.08 12.12 1.37
CA SER A 34 0.45 10.86 0.97
C SER A 34 -0.32 10.19 2.13
N VAL A 35 0.23 10.23 3.35
CA VAL A 35 -0.41 9.71 4.56
C VAL A 35 -1.67 10.49 4.89
N THR A 36 -1.60 11.81 4.88
CA THR A 36 -2.77 12.67 5.13
C THR A 36 -3.86 12.41 4.10
N ASP A 37 -3.51 12.42 2.82
CA ASP A 37 -4.47 12.20 1.74
C ASP A 37 -5.09 10.79 1.76
N ALA A 38 -4.32 9.77 2.14
CA ALA A 38 -4.83 8.41 2.30
C ALA A 38 -5.75 8.28 3.53
N SER A 39 -5.40 8.95 4.63
CA SER A 39 -6.25 9.00 5.83
C SER A 39 -7.60 9.64 5.52
N ASP A 40 -7.58 10.76 4.79
CA ASP A 40 -8.79 11.44 4.32
C ASP A 40 -9.63 10.56 3.38
N PHE A 41 -8.98 9.85 2.45
CA PHE A 41 -9.65 8.93 1.54
C PHE A 41 -10.40 7.81 2.26
N PHE A 42 -9.80 7.22 3.30
CA PHE A 42 -10.42 6.17 4.11
C PHE A 42 -11.31 6.70 5.23
N HIS A 43 -11.32 8.02 5.50
CA HIS A 43 -11.99 8.64 6.64
C HIS A 43 -11.54 8.04 7.99
N ILE A 44 -10.26 7.82 8.14
CA ILE A 44 -9.63 7.34 9.37
C ILE A 44 -8.64 8.40 9.90
N ASP A 45 -8.35 8.33 11.21
CA ASP A 45 -7.32 9.18 11.80
C ASP A 45 -5.94 8.85 11.19
N GLU A 46 -5.05 9.84 11.09
CA GLU A 46 -3.66 9.60 10.72
C GLU A 46 -2.99 8.62 11.70
N PRO A 47 -1.95 7.86 11.25
CA PRO A 47 -1.13 7.07 12.16
C PRO A 47 -0.55 7.97 13.26
N PHE A 48 -0.26 7.39 14.43
CA PHE A 48 0.39 8.10 15.54
C PHE A 48 1.74 8.72 15.14
N GLY A 49 2.43 8.10 14.18
CA GLY A 49 3.68 8.60 13.66
C GLY A 49 4.05 7.99 12.31
N VAL A 50 5.03 8.64 11.68
CA VAL A 50 5.65 8.18 10.44
C VAL A 50 7.15 8.15 10.67
N ALA A 51 7.84 7.06 10.31
CA ALA A 51 9.26 6.90 10.53
C ALA A 51 9.96 6.17 9.39
N GLU A 52 11.20 6.58 9.09
CA GLU A 52 12.06 5.84 8.16
C GLU A 52 12.57 4.54 8.81
N SER A 53 12.56 3.46 8.06
CA SER A 53 12.98 2.12 8.46
C SER A 53 13.65 1.40 7.28
N ASP A 54 13.94 0.14 7.42
CA ASP A 54 14.39 -0.75 6.34
C ASP A 54 13.24 -1.50 5.65
N THR A 55 12.00 -1.20 6.02
CA THR A 55 10.78 -1.80 5.47
C THR A 55 9.68 -0.75 5.28
N ILE A 56 8.61 -1.15 4.62
CA ILE A 56 7.41 -0.33 4.44
C ILE A 56 6.24 -1.07 5.08
N GLY A 57 5.36 -0.37 5.78
CA GLY A 57 4.19 -0.99 6.40
C GLY A 57 3.58 -0.18 7.53
N VAL A 58 2.43 -0.62 8.00
CA VAL A 58 1.78 -0.08 9.20
C VAL A 58 1.93 -1.07 10.34
N TYR A 59 2.51 -0.63 11.44
CA TYR A 59 2.80 -1.48 12.58
C TYR A 59 2.15 -0.93 13.87
N PRO A 60 1.49 -1.77 14.65
CA PRO A 60 0.96 -1.35 15.94
C PRO A 60 2.11 -1.08 16.92
N LEU A 61 2.16 0.11 17.51
CA LEU A 61 3.08 0.43 18.61
C LEU A 61 2.73 -0.34 19.88
N ASN A 62 1.43 -0.59 20.07
CA ASN A 62 0.93 -1.36 21.19
C ASN A 62 -0.22 -2.27 20.71
N PRO A 63 -0.02 -3.61 20.70
CA PRO A 63 -1.04 -4.53 20.21
C PRO A 63 -2.34 -4.57 21.03
N TYR A 64 -2.36 -3.87 22.19
CA TYR A 64 -3.53 -3.80 23.09
C TYR A 64 -4.31 -2.49 22.98
N THR A 65 -3.84 -1.52 22.17
CA THR A 65 -4.51 -0.24 21.96
C THR A 65 -4.89 -0.07 20.50
N VAL A 66 -6.10 0.40 20.26
CA VAL A 66 -6.56 0.75 18.92
C VAL A 66 -6.06 2.16 18.60
N ASN A 67 -5.56 2.39 17.39
CA ASN A 67 -5.03 3.66 16.88
C ASN A 67 -3.63 4.08 17.39
N ASP A 68 -2.88 3.20 18.05
CA ASP A 68 -1.46 3.42 18.35
C ASP A 68 -0.60 2.68 17.33
N ASP A 69 -0.68 3.09 16.08
CA ASP A 69 0.09 2.52 14.99
C ASP A 69 1.04 3.56 14.37
N ILE A 70 2.10 3.07 13.77
CA ILE A 70 3.11 3.85 13.07
C ILE A 70 3.22 3.34 11.63
N LEU A 71 3.23 4.26 10.67
CA LEU A 71 3.62 3.93 9.31
C LEU A 71 5.14 4.03 9.22
N VAL A 72 5.79 2.96 8.80
CA VAL A 72 7.21 2.97 8.47
C VAL A 72 7.41 2.92 6.96
N PHE A 73 8.49 3.51 6.49
CA PHE A 73 8.83 3.54 5.07
C PHE A 73 10.34 3.39 4.87
N SER A 74 10.73 3.03 3.64
CA SER A 74 12.13 2.85 3.27
C SER A 74 12.38 3.50 1.91
N TYR A 75 13.22 4.54 1.89
CA TYR A 75 13.65 5.15 0.63
C TYR A 75 14.43 4.19 -0.25
N ASP A 76 15.24 3.31 0.35
CA ASP A 76 15.99 2.30 -0.40
C ASP A 76 15.03 1.32 -1.09
N GLN A 77 13.98 0.86 -0.39
CA GLN A 77 12.96 0.01 -1.00
C GLN A 77 12.17 0.73 -2.09
N PHE A 78 11.77 1.98 -1.89
CA PHE A 78 11.11 2.75 -2.95
C PHE A 78 11.97 2.82 -4.22
N MET A 79 13.28 3.09 -4.06
CA MET A 79 14.20 3.11 -5.21
C MET A 79 14.34 1.74 -5.87
N GLU A 80 14.48 0.67 -5.09
CA GLU A 80 14.55 -0.71 -5.60
C GLU A 80 13.29 -1.11 -6.38
N MET A 81 12.14 -0.64 -5.95
CA MET A 81 10.85 -0.84 -6.60
C MET A 81 10.63 0.08 -7.81
N GLY A 82 11.49 1.08 -8.03
CA GLY A 82 11.30 2.09 -9.06
C GLY A 82 10.22 3.12 -8.75
N ILE A 83 9.82 3.26 -7.48
CA ILE A 83 8.90 4.30 -7.00
C ILE A 83 9.70 5.59 -6.80
N THR A 84 9.53 6.53 -7.71
CA THR A 84 10.30 7.78 -7.74
C THR A 84 9.44 9.04 -7.85
N GLU A 85 8.15 8.88 -8.09
CA GLU A 85 7.19 9.97 -8.30
C GLU A 85 6.06 9.92 -7.28
N GLN A 86 5.34 11.03 -7.14
CA GLN A 86 4.26 11.19 -6.16
C GLN A 86 3.16 10.15 -6.35
N ASP A 87 2.72 9.90 -7.59
CA ASP A 87 1.61 8.98 -7.84
C ASP A 87 1.94 7.55 -7.40
N GLY A 88 3.17 7.07 -7.69
CA GLY A 88 3.63 5.77 -7.23
C GLY A 88 3.71 5.69 -5.70
N LEU A 89 4.23 6.74 -5.04
CA LEU A 89 4.26 6.85 -3.60
C LEU A 89 2.85 6.84 -3.00
N ASP A 90 1.93 7.61 -3.57
CA ASP A 90 0.53 7.69 -3.12
C ASP A 90 -0.16 6.33 -3.18
N MET A 91 0.13 5.53 -4.20
CA MET A 91 -0.42 4.17 -4.32
C MET A 91 0.13 3.24 -3.25
N VAL A 92 1.46 3.26 -3.00
CA VAL A 92 2.07 2.48 -1.93
C VAL A 92 1.48 2.84 -0.57
N VAL A 93 1.44 4.14 -0.24
CA VAL A 93 0.89 4.61 1.04
C VAL A 93 -0.60 4.27 1.14
N THR A 94 -1.36 4.37 0.04
CA THR A 94 -2.78 3.99 0.05
C THR A 94 -2.96 2.50 0.33
N HIS A 95 -2.12 1.64 -0.25
CA HIS A 95 -2.14 0.20 0.02
C HIS A 95 -1.92 -0.08 1.52
N GLU A 96 -0.88 0.51 2.12
CA GLU A 96 -0.59 0.33 3.54
C GLU A 96 -1.71 0.90 4.44
N MET A 97 -2.26 2.04 4.08
CA MET A 97 -3.37 2.65 4.82
C MET A 97 -4.68 1.87 4.65
N ALA A 98 -4.83 1.08 3.57
CA ALA A 98 -5.95 0.17 3.40
C ALA A 98 -5.89 -0.98 4.44
N HIS A 99 -4.71 -1.57 4.70
CA HIS A 99 -4.54 -2.53 5.80
C HIS A 99 -5.04 -1.95 7.13
N ARG A 100 -4.65 -0.69 7.41
CA ARG A 100 -5.10 0.00 8.61
C ARG A 100 -6.62 0.24 8.63
N ALA A 101 -7.22 0.59 7.50
CA ALA A 101 -8.66 0.78 7.38
C ALA A 101 -9.45 -0.53 7.55
N LEU A 102 -8.86 -1.67 7.16
CA LEU A 102 -9.44 -3.00 7.31
C LEU A 102 -9.23 -3.59 8.70
N GLN A 103 -8.29 -3.04 9.48
CA GLN A 103 -7.94 -3.55 10.81
C GLN A 103 -9.16 -3.62 11.74
N GLY A 104 -9.39 -4.81 12.31
CA GLY A 104 -10.52 -5.04 13.21
C GLY A 104 -11.87 -5.25 12.53
N MET A 105 -11.93 -5.22 11.21
CA MET A 105 -13.12 -5.60 10.45
C MET A 105 -13.21 -7.12 10.29
N ASP A 106 -14.40 -7.66 10.44
CA ASP A 106 -14.68 -9.06 10.07
C ASP A 106 -14.96 -9.14 8.56
N THR A 107 -13.89 -9.11 7.76
CA THR A 107 -13.98 -9.18 6.30
C THR A 107 -14.17 -10.60 5.78
N GLY A 108 -13.82 -11.61 6.58
CA GLY A 108 -13.72 -13.00 6.15
C GLY A 108 -12.57 -13.30 5.18
N PHE A 109 -11.69 -12.34 4.95
CA PHE A 109 -10.53 -12.51 4.06
C PHE A 109 -9.41 -13.30 4.73
N ASN A 110 -8.70 -14.08 3.92
CA ASN A 110 -7.36 -14.53 4.27
C ASN A 110 -6.34 -13.42 3.94
N SER A 111 -5.07 -13.60 4.34
CA SER A 111 -4.01 -12.61 4.10
C SER A 111 -3.84 -12.24 2.63
N LEU A 112 -3.91 -13.21 1.73
CA LEU A 112 -3.75 -12.97 0.29
C LEU A 112 -4.92 -12.18 -0.29
N GLN A 113 -6.14 -12.44 0.19
CA GLN A 113 -7.33 -11.68 -0.21
C GLN A 113 -7.31 -10.25 0.33
N GLU A 114 -6.78 -10.06 1.54
CA GLU A 114 -6.60 -8.74 2.13
C GLU A 114 -5.61 -7.90 1.32
N GLU A 115 -4.48 -8.47 0.90
CA GLU A 115 -3.52 -7.83 0.01
C GLU A 115 -4.17 -7.36 -1.31
N LEU A 116 -4.95 -8.24 -1.96
CA LEU A 116 -5.67 -7.87 -3.18
C LEU A 116 -6.72 -6.78 -2.93
N CYS A 117 -7.34 -6.77 -1.76
CA CYS A 117 -8.27 -5.71 -1.36
C CYS A 117 -7.55 -4.37 -1.19
N CYS A 118 -6.35 -4.38 -0.59
CA CYS A 118 -5.52 -3.19 -0.43
C CYS A 118 -5.05 -2.66 -1.80
N ASP A 119 -4.63 -3.53 -2.71
CA ASP A 119 -4.29 -3.16 -4.09
C ASP A 119 -5.49 -2.59 -4.84
N PHE A 120 -6.68 -3.17 -4.69
CA PHE A 120 -7.92 -2.65 -5.26
C PHE A 120 -8.23 -1.23 -4.74
N PHE A 121 -8.08 -0.96 -3.44
CA PHE A 121 -8.28 0.38 -2.87
C PHE A 121 -7.27 1.40 -3.39
N ALA A 122 -6.01 1.00 -3.56
CA ALA A 122 -5.00 1.84 -4.22
C ALA A 122 -5.46 2.21 -5.64
N GLY A 123 -5.97 1.24 -6.40
CA GLY A 123 -6.57 1.45 -7.72
C GLY A 123 -7.79 2.37 -7.68
N VAL A 124 -8.70 2.21 -6.71
CA VAL A 124 -9.88 3.11 -6.56
C VAL A 124 -9.44 4.55 -6.38
N ARG A 125 -8.49 4.81 -5.47
CA ARG A 125 -7.97 6.17 -5.26
C ARG A 125 -7.30 6.72 -6.50
N ALA A 126 -6.49 5.91 -7.19
CA ALA A 126 -5.85 6.29 -8.44
C ALA A 126 -6.86 6.65 -9.52
N GLY A 127 -7.92 5.85 -9.69
CA GLY A 127 -8.99 6.11 -10.66
C GLY A 127 -9.78 7.38 -10.39
N LEU A 128 -10.03 7.72 -9.12
CA LEU A 128 -10.73 8.95 -8.72
C LEU A 128 -9.87 10.20 -8.97
N ASN A 129 -8.57 10.12 -8.75
CA ASN A 129 -7.66 11.26 -8.83
C ASN A 129 -6.90 11.35 -10.17
N GLY A 130 -7.05 10.37 -11.06
CA GLY A 130 -6.36 10.32 -12.35
C GLY A 130 -4.86 10.12 -12.23
N MET A 131 -4.41 9.36 -11.21
CA MET A 131 -3.01 9.06 -10.96
C MET A 131 -2.44 8.11 -12.02
N ASP A 132 -1.13 8.19 -12.26
CA ASP A 132 -0.39 7.22 -13.05
C ASP A 132 -0.03 6.00 -12.20
N VAL A 133 -0.63 4.86 -12.52
CA VAL A 133 -0.45 3.60 -11.78
C VAL A 133 0.82 2.84 -12.18
N SER A 134 1.49 3.25 -13.25
CA SER A 134 2.55 2.46 -13.92
C SER A 134 3.74 2.11 -13.02
N GLN A 135 4.17 3.01 -12.13
CA GLN A 135 5.29 2.72 -11.22
C GLN A 135 4.92 1.63 -10.23
N PHE A 136 3.72 1.67 -9.66
CA PHE A 136 3.27 0.68 -8.68
C PHE A 136 2.98 -0.66 -9.33
N GLU A 137 2.32 -0.68 -10.49
CA GLU A 137 2.10 -1.90 -11.27
C GLU A 137 3.43 -2.57 -11.68
N ASN A 138 4.40 -1.79 -12.17
CA ASN A 138 5.72 -2.32 -12.52
C ASN A 138 6.47 -2.88 -11.30
N ALA A 139 6.34 -2.25 -10.13
CA ALA A 139 6.94 -2.73 -8.89
C ALA A 139 6.38 -4.10 -8.48
N LEU A 140 5.12 -4.35 -8.77
CA LEU A 140 4.42 -5.58 -8.39
C LEU A 140 4.47 -6.67 -9.46
N ALA A 141 4.49 -6.33 -10.75
CA ALA A 141 4.27 -7.25 -11.87
C ALA A 141 5.14 -8.52 -11.84
N ASP A 142 6.39 -8.38 -11.42
CA ASP A 142 7.35 -9.50 -11.37
C ASP A 142 7.44 -10.18 -10.00
N THR A 143 6.57 -9.80 -9.03
CA THR A 143 6.57 -10.43 -7.71
C THR A 143 5.98 -11.84 -7.78
N MET A 144 6.58 -12.75 -7.00
CA MET A 144 6.11 -14.13 -6.92
C MET A 144 5.08 -14.29 -5.81
N GLU A 145 4.13 -15.20 -6.01
CA GLU A 145 3.24 -15.64 -4.93
C GLU A 145 4.04 -16.28 -3.79
N CYS A 146 3.68 -15.94 -2.56
CA CYS A 146 4.20 -16.55 -1.35
C CYS A 146 3.09 -16.64 -0.29
N ASP A 147 3.43 -17.09 0.92
CA ASP A 147 2.44 -17.31 1.98
C ASP A 147 1.71 -16.04 2.43
N THR A 148 2.32 -14.88 2.22
CA THR A 148 1.81 -13.58 2.65
C THR A 148 1.31 -12.69 1.53
N HIS A 149 1.80 -12.87 0.29
CA HIS A 149 1.47 -11.99 -0.82
C HIS A 149 1.07 -12.77 -2.08
N PRO A 150 0.04 -12.31 -2.80
CA PRO A 150 -0.33 -12.84 -4.11
C PRO A 150 0.77 -12.63 -5.15
N GLY A 151 0.75 -13.40 -6.21
CA GLY A 151 1.60 -13.16 -7.38
C GLY A 151 1.25 -11.83 -8.07
N GLY A 152 2.26 -11.16 -8.62
CA GLY A 152 2.14 -9.81 -9.17
C GLY A 152 1.04 -9.63 -10.20
N ALA A 153 0.78 -10.63 -11.04
CA ALA A 153 -0.30 -10.57 -12.02
C ALA A 153 -1.68 -10.35 -11.37
N TYR A 154 -1.96 -11.00 -10.24
CA TYR A 154 -3.23 -10.81 -9.50
C TYR A 154 -3.29 -9.43 -8.84
N ARG A 155 -2.15 -8.94 -8.36
CA ARG A 155 -2.05 -7.63 -7.72
C ARG A 155 -2.30 -6.50 -8.73
N VAL A 156 -1.69 -6.57 -9.90
CA VAL A 156 -1.92 -5.62 -11.00
C VAL A 156 -3.40 -5.64 -11.44
N GLU A 157 -3.98 -6.85 -11.59
CA GLU A 157 -5.39 -6.97 -11.94
C GLU A 157 -6.32 -6.36 -10.89
N ALA A 158 -6.00 -6.48 -9.60
CA ALA A 158 -6.77 -5.85 -8.53
C ALA A 158 -6.70 -4.31 -8.60
N ILE A 159 -5.51 -3.74 -8.91
CA ILE A 159 -5.33 -2.30 -9.12
C ILE A 159 -6.20 -1.83 -10.30
N GLU A 160 -6.08 -2.49 -11.46
CA GLU A 160 -6.83 -2.15 -12.66
C GLU A 160 -8.35 -2.20 -12.41
N ALA A 161 -8.83 -3.25 -11.72
CA ALA A 161 -10.23 -3.38 -11.32
C ALA A 161 -10.70 -2.21 -10.44
N GLY A 162 -9.85 -1.75 -9.50
CA GLY A 162 -10.12 -0.58 -8.68
C GLY A 162 -10.23 0.70 -9.49
N VAL A 163 -9.31 0.92 -10.42
CA VAL A 163 -9.30 2.09 -11.33
C VAL A 163 -10.57 2.12 -12.18
N GLU A 164 -10.94 0.97 -12.78
CA GLU A 164 -12.14 0.86 -13.63
C GLU A 164 -13.41 1.10 -12.82
N TYR A 165 -13.51 0.49 -11.65
CA TYR A 165 -14.66 0.68 -10.77
C TYR A 165 -14.82 2.15 -10.37
N ALA A 166 -13.77 2.81 -9.95
CA ALA A 166 -13.81 4.21 -9.54
C ALA A 166 -14.30 5.13 -10.68
N LYS A 167 -13.75 4.95 -11.89
CA LYS A 167 -14.14 5.72 -13.08
C LYS A 167 -15.59 5.47 -13.47
N ALA A 168 -16.05 4.21 -13.46
CA ALA A 168 -17.42 3.84 -13.78
C ALA A 168 -18.40 4.42 -12.76
N TYR A 169 -18.10 4.27 -11.46
CA TYR A 169 -18.95 4.78 -10.39
C TYR A 169 -19.08 6.30 -10.45
N PHE A 170 -17.94 7.01 -10.60
CA PHE A 170 -17.96 8.46 -10.72
C PHE A 170 -18.71 8.93 -11.97
N GLY A 171 -18.56 8.24 -13.08
CA GLY A 171 -19.29 8.51 -14.33
C GLY A 171 -20.80 8.34 -14.19
N GLU A 172 -21.24 7.38 -13.39
CA GLU A 172 -22.68 7.12 -13.16
C GLU A 172 -23.30 8.06 -12.11
N PHE A 173 -22.60 8.27 -10.98
CA PHE A 173 -23.18 8.95 -9.81
C PHE A 173 -22.66 10.37 -9.62
N GLY A 174 -21.58 10.79 -10.29
CA GLY A 174 -20.95 12.10 -10.12
C GLY A 174 -20.31 12.31 -8.73
N ALA A 175 -20.04 11.23 -8.01
CA ALA A 175 -19.46 11.24 -6.66
C ALA A 175 -18.52 10.04 -6.47
N ALA A 176 -17.59 10.15 -5.52
CA ALA A 176 -16.75 9.02 -5.13
C ALA A 176 -17.57 7.91 -4.45
N PRO A 177 -17.23 6.63 -4.67
CA PRO A 177 -17.84 5.52 -3.94
C PRO A 177 -17.48 5.60 -2.45
N LYS A 178 -18.39 5.14 -1.60
CA LYS A 178 -18.10 4.97 -0.18
C LYS A 178 -17.25 3.73 0.04
N PHE A 179 -16.54 3.67 1.16
CA PHE A 179 -15.79 2.49 1.56
C PHE A 179 -16.63 1.19 1.48
N SER A 180 -17.86 1.22 1.99
CA SER A 180 -18.79 0.08 1.93
C SER A 180 -19.16 -0.36 0.51
N ASP A 181 -19.25 0.59 -0.43
CA ASP A 181 -19.56 0.30 -1.82
C ASP A 181 -18.35 -0.36 -2.51
N CYS A 182 -17.13 0.12 -2.19
CA CYS A 182 -15.88 -0.49 -2.62
C CYS A 182 -15.75 -1.93 -2.11
N MET A 183 -15.95 -2.14 -0.82
CA MET A 183 -15.90 -3.48 -0.20
C MET A 183 -16.91 -4.45 -0.82
N LYS A 184 -18.13 -3.98 -1.04
CA LYS A 184 -19.16 -4.78 -1.71
C LYS A 184 -18.74 -5.15 -3.12
N HIS A 185 -18.26 -4.18 -3.90
CA HIS A 185 -17.81 -4.43 -5.26
C HIS A 185 -16.63 -5.39 -5.31
N PHE A 186 -15.62 -5.21 -4.45
CA PHE A 186 -14.48 -6.11 -4.37
C PHE A 186 -14.91 -7.57 -4.11
N ASN A 187 -15.84 -7.79 -3.19
CA ASN A 187 -16.40 -9.13 -2.92
C ASN A 187 -17.18 -9.72 -4.10
N GLU A 188 -17.69 -8.88 -5.00
CA GLU A 188 -18.51 -9.27 -6.17
C GLU A 188 -17.68 -9.32 -7.48
N ILE A 189 -16.39 -8.98 -7.46
CA ILE A 189 -15.54 -8.97 -8.66
C ILE A 189 -15.58 -10.33 -9.37
N GLU A 190 -15.98 -10.30 -10.65
CA GLU A 190 -16.10 -11.47 -11.51
C GLU A 190 -14.88 -11.66 -12.44
N VAL A 191 -13.72 -11.11 -12.09
CA VAL A 191 -12.49 -11.36 -12.84
C VAL A 191 -12.09 -12.82 -12.59
N ASN A 192 -11.95 -13.61 -13.66
CA ASN A 192 -11.80 -15.07 -13.56
C ASN A 192 -10.61 -15.48 -12.70
N GLU A 193 -9.49 -14.78 -12.80
CA GLU A 193 -8.28 -15.07 -12.05
C GLU A 193 -8.41 -14.64 -10.58
N LEU A 194 -8.88 -13.43 -10.34
CA LEU A 194 -9.11 -12.89 -9.00
C LEU A 194 -10.18 -13.71 -8.25
N LYS A 195 -11.28 -14.07 -8.91
CA LYS A 195 -12.31 -14.95 -8.34
C LYS A 195 -11.78 -16.34 -8.03
N GLY A 196 -10.97 -16.91 -8.92
CA GLY A 196 -10.30 -18.19 -8.69
C GLY A 196 -9.35 -18.15 -7.49
N PHE A 197 -8.67 -17.03 -7.30
CA PHE A 197 -7.81 -16.78 -6.16
C PHE A 197 -8.60 -16.61 -4.85
N MET A 198 -9.65 -15.80 -4.87
CA MET A 198 -10.51 -15.56 -3.70
C MET A 198 -11.25 -16.82 -3.22
N SER A 199 -11.45 -17.82 -4.08
CA SER A 199 -12.07 -19.09 -3.72
C SER A 199 -11.10 -20.13 -3.14
N ARG A 200 -9.79 -19.84 -3.06
CA ARG A 200 -8.82 -20.76 -2.43
C ARG A 200 -9.05 -20.85 -0.93
N ASP A 201 -8.90 -22.06 -0.38
CA ASP A 201 -8.99 -22.29 1.06
C ASP A 201 -7.94 -21.48 1.82
N GLN A 202 -8.32 -21.00 2.98
CA GLN A 202 -7.48 -20.13 3.83
C GLN A 202 -6.15 -20.80 4.18
N ILE A 203 -5.05 -20.15 3.85
CA ILE A 203 -3.75 -20.45 4.45
C ILE A 203 -3.75 -19.75 5.82
N THR A 204 -3.82 -20.55 6.88
CA THR A 204 -3.79 -20.01 8.25
C THR A 204 -2.34 -19.74 8.63
N LEU A 205 -1.92 -18.47 8.51
CA LEU A 205 -0.62 -18.04 9.04
C LEU A 205 -0.71 -17.87 10.56
N THR A 206 0.37 -18.19 11.26
CA THR A 206 0.50 -17.84 12.68
C THR A 206 0.83 -16.36 12.82
N PRO A 207 0.41 -15.68 13.93
CA PRO A 207 0.71 -14.27 14.14
C PRO A 207 2.21 -13.92 14.10
N GLU A 208 3.10 -14.88 14.35
CA GLU A 208 4.54 -14.72 14.31
C GLU A 208 5.10 -14.68 12.88
N GLU A 209 4.41 -15.28 11.90
CA GLU A 209 4.82 -15.30 10.50
C GLU A 209 4.44 -14.02 9.76
N SER A 210 3.40 -13.30 10.23
CA SER A 210 2.96 -12.04 9.62
C SER A 210 3.90 -10.85 9.85
N PHE A 211 4.81 -10.91 10.82
CA PHE A 211 5.75 -9.83 11.12
C PHE A 211 7.11 -9.93 10.40
N ALA A 212 7.35 -10.97 9.62
CA ALA A 212 8.69 -11.30 9.11
C ALA A 212 8.94 -10.96 7.64
N TYR A 213 7.97 -10.42 6.91
CA TYR A 213 8.06 -10.28 5.45
C TYR A 213 7.92 -8.83 4.99
N PRO A 214 8.69 -8.40 3.97
CA PRO A 214 8.53 -7.06 3.39
C PRO A 214 7.15 -6.93 2.74
N SER A 215 6.51 -5.79 2.93
CA SER A 215 5.12 -5.48 2.57
C SER A 215 4.79 -5.57 1.07
N PHE A 216 5.76 -5.72 0.18
CA PHE A 216 5.57 -5.62 -1.26
C PHE A 216 5.79 -6.90 -2.07
N GLY A 217 5.94 -8.04 -1.44
CA GLY A 217 5.99 -9.32 -2.14
C GLY A 217 7.32 -10.06 -1.99
N CYS A 218 7.31 -11.30 -2.47
CA CYS A 218 8.46 -12.20 -2.37
C CYS A 218 9.30 -12.09 -3.63
N THR A 219 10.55 -11.68 -3.48
CA THR A 219 11.52 -11.64 -4.59
C THR A 219 12.27 -12.97 -4.70
N ARG A 220 12.61 -13.38 -5.94
CA ARG A 220 13.56 -14.49 -6.14
C ARG A 220 14.91 -14.12 -5.53
N LYS A 221 15.38 -14.93 -4.58
CA LYS A 221 16.80 -14.96 -4.18
C LYS A 221 17.62 -15.73 -5.18
#